data_0f76ff9f183b7677cc55a93dbd52922e
#
_entry.id   0f76ff9f183b7677cc55a93dbd52922e
#
_cell.length_a   1.000
_cell.length_b   1.000
_cell.length_c   1.000
_cell.angle_alpha   90.00
_cell.angle_beta   90.00
_cell.angle_gamma   90.00
#
_symmetry.space_group_name_H-M   'P 1'
#
loop_
_entity.id
_entity.type
_entity.pdbx_description
1 polymer ?
#
loop_
_entity_poly.entity_id
_entity_poly.type
_entity_poly.pdbx_seq_one_letter_code
_entity_poly.pdbx_strand_id
1 'polypeptide(L)'
;QGANVGAPYMAYKLPPAPGQEAPNMKIAPRDGLAFAYRLRQDEAIVQIGYTPPEAGFFGYQSYLTMRYDSDRKQYLTLFNSIGDTINNMTINTRSATTNLFNQPVIIISTADKKVDTLVRKAAKTAGYSQDIINTDVIPSSAVKMGLGDGTDLFGFVSRIAVPRDRNELDAYIKDPRSVIFRLTPKMTMTPEPFPVPALRVRGTGKTELDLLPAVEELRQAILAKYQNYQATEVPTFVALPEGFTATQSKINTIGDNRDAAYFSNVEVDAWTKAGDCRRDAAFILPDDPDEFIIIYGVNHETAGKATYSNCVVYGLQYLNGVASVDSREYQGSADDYIPGHPQAQYLYAWKIARENNGDLHCLEVPAGPQRYGISPDDKIILL
;
A
#
# COMPACT_ATOMS: atom_id res chain seq x y z
N GLN A 1 -12.63 -5.71 4.10
CA GLN A 1 -11.84 -5.04 5.13
C GLN A 1 -10.49 -4.61 4.55
N GLY A 2 -10.07 -3.37 4.78
CA GLY A 2 -8.80 -2.82 4.26
C GLY A 2 -8.77 -2.56 2.75
N ALA A 3 -9.90 -2.50 2.08
CA ALA A 3 -9.94 -2.17 0.66
C ALA A 3 -9.61 -0.68 0.47
N ASN A 4 -8.62 -0.39 -0.36
CA ASN A 4 -8.31 0.96 -0.81
C ASN A 4 -8.88 1.15 -2.21
N VAL A 5 -9.85 2.05 -2.37
CA VAL A 5 -10.50 2.29 -3.67
C VAL A 5 -9.58 2.97 -4.68
N GLY A 6 -8.59 3.72 -4.19
CA GLY A 6 -7.57 4.38 -5.02
C GLY A 6 -6.36 3.51 -5.39
N ALA A 7 -6.19 2.35 -4.70
CA ALA A 7 -5.04 1.47 -4.92
C ALA A 7 -5.42 0.00 -4.70
N PRO A 8 -5.97 -0.67 -5.72
CA PRO A 8 -6.33 -2.07 -5.61
C PRO A 8 -5.13 -2.97 -5.35
N TYR A 9 -5.38 -4.05 -4.61
CA TYR A 9 -4.38 -5.04 -4.24
C TYR A 9 -4.63 -6.38 -4.93
N MET A 10 -3.57 -6.99 -5.40
CA MET A 10 -3.55 -8.41 -5.80
C MET A 10 -2.60 -9.17 -4.90
N ALA A 11 -2.89 -10.43 -4.64
CA ALA A 11 -2.11 -11.26 -3.76
C ALA A 11 -1.89 -12.66 -4.34
N TYR A 12 -0.75 -13.25 -4.03
CA TYR A 12 -0.53 -14.66 -4.37
C TYR A 12 -1.43 -15.55 -3.54
N LYS A 13 -1.95 -16.58 -4.18
CA LYS A 13 -2.51 -17.75 -3.52
C LYS A 13 -1.66 -18.96 -3.90
N LEU A 14 -1.11 -19.61 -2.89
CA LEU A 14 -0.15 -20.69 -3.07
C LEU A 14 -0.70 -22.00 -2.51
N PRO A 15 -0.34 -23.15 -3.11
CA PRO A 15 -0.54 -24.44 -2.48
C PRO A 15 0.36 -24.55 -1.23
N PRO A 16 0.03 -25.42 -0.27
CA PRO A 16 0.93 -25.77 0.80
C PRO A 16 2.23 -26.36 0.24
N ALA A 17 3.30 -26.31 1.03
CA ALA A 17 4.52 -26.99 0.67
C ALA A 17 4.31 -28.51 0.59
N PRO A 18 5.12 -29.25 -0.18
CA PRO A 18 5.04 -30.70 -0.18
C PRO A 18 5.14 -31.29 1.22
N GLY A 19 4.18 -32.12 1.60
CA GLY A 19 4.09 -32.73 2.93
C GLY A 19 3.52 -31.85 4.03
N GLN A 20 3.04 -30.65 3.71
CA GLN A 20 2.39 -29.73 4.64
C GLN A 20 0.88 -29.71 4.40
N GLU A 21 0.09 -29.75 5.48
CA GLU A 21 -1.32 -29.42 5.41
C GLU A 21 -1.54 -27.93 5.14
N ALA A 22 -2.61 -27.60 4.42
CA ALA A 22 -2.94 -26.20 4.18
C ALA A 22 -3.11 -25.47 5.51
N PRO A 23 -2.47 -24.30 5.70
CA PRO A 23 -2.65 -23.51 6.91
C PRO A 23 -4.13 -23.21 7.06
N ASN A 24 -4.66 -23.43 8.26
CA ASN A 24 -6.10 -23.29 8.57
C ASN A 24 -6.48 -21.80 8.66
N MET A 25 -6.25 -21.04 7.59
CA MET A 25 -6.57 -19.63 7.53
C MET A 25 -7.82 -19.36 6.72
N LYS A 26 -8.82 -18.80 7.40
CA LYS A 26 -10.14 -18.44 6.88
C LYS A 26 -10.16 -17.29 5.85
N ILE A 27 -9.01 -16.83 5.35
CA ILE A 27 -8.95 -15.82 4.29
C ILE A 27 -9.14 -16.50 2.94
N ALA A 28 -10.42 -16.63 2.55
CA ALA A 28 -10.90 -17.12 1.26
C ALA A 28 -10.12 -18.34 0.71
N PRO A 29 -10.21 -19.52 1.33
CA PRO A 29 -9.67 -20.73 0.73
C PRO A 29 -10.46 -21.01 -0.56
N ARG A 30 -9.80 -20.99 -1.69
CA ARG A 30 -10.29 -21.59 -2.93
C ARG A 30 -9.30 -22.65 -3.35
N ASP A 31 -9.79 -23.84 -3.57
CA ASP A 31 -9.10 -24.94 -4.25
C ASP A 31 -7.73 -25.35 -3.63
N GLY A 32 -7.64 -25.35 -2.30
CA GLY A 32 -6.40 -25.72 -1.61
C GLY A 32 -5.30 -24.66 -1.66
N LEU A 33 -5.57 -23.44 -2.12
CA LEU A 33 -4.65 -22.33 -2.18
C LEU A 33 -4.88 -21.37 -1.00
N ALA A 34 -3.79 -20.83 -0.43
CA ALA A 34 -3.82 -19.87 0.68
C ALA A 34 -3.08 -18.58 0.34
N PHE A 35 -3.60 -17.45 0.83
CA PHE A 35 -2.91 -16.15 0.78
C PHE A 35 -1.70 -16.12 1.72
N ALA A 36 -1.86 -16.63 2.94
CA ALA A 36 -0.77 -16.71 3.90
C ALA A 36 -0.15 -18.12 3.86
N TYR A 37 1.16 -18.18 3.70
CA TYR A 37 1.89 -19.43 3.51
C TYR A 37 3.17 -19.48 4.35
N ARG A 38 3.59 -20.66 4.73
CA ARG A 38 4.90 -20.93 5.30
C ARG A 38 5.91 -21.16 4.17
N LEU A 39 7.16 -20.83 4.43
CA LEU A 39 8.25 -20.96 3.45
C LEU A 39 9.49 -21.50 4.14
N ARG A 40 10.12 -22.51 3.55
CA ARG A 40 11.44 -22.96 3.94
C ARG A 40 12.48 -21.95 3.49
N GLN A 41 13.61 -21.88 4.16
CA GLN A 41 14.69 -20.98 3.79
C GLN A 41 15.27 -21.26 2.39
N ASP A 42 15.21 -22.52 1.94
CA ASP A 42 15.68 -22.98 0.65
C ASP A 42 14.59 -23.08 -0.44
N GLU A 43 13.44 -22.44 -0.22
CA GLU A 43 12.36 -22.33 -1.22
C GLU A 43 12.36 -20.98 -1.91
N ALA A 44 11.71 -20.92 -3.07
CA ALA A 44 11.35 -19.68 -3.75
C ALA A 44 9.91 -19.70 -4.22
N ILE A 45 9.30 -18.52 -4.25
CA ILE A 45 8.09 -18.24 -5.01
C ILE A 45 8.52 -17.46 -6.25
N VAL A 46 8.09 -17.90 -7.41
CA VAL A 46 8.47 -17.28 -8.68
C VAL A 46 7.21 -16.87 -9.43
N GLN A 47 7.07 -15.58 -9.69
CA GLN A 47 6.08 -15.04 -10.61
C GLN A 47 6.74 -14.82 -11.97
N ILE A 48 6.08 -15.31 -13.03
CA ILE A 48 6.41 -14.99 -14.42
C ILE A 48 5.17 -14.33 -15.02
N GLY A 49 5.28 -13.11 -15.49
CA GLY A 49 4.12 -12.36 -16.00
C GLY A 49 4.48 -11.02 -16.60
N TYR A 50 3.60 -10.07 -16.40
CA TYR A 50 3.75 -8.71 -16.91
C TYR A 50 3.56 -7.70 -15.79
N THR A 51 4.26 -6.58 -15.90
CA THR A 51 3.98 -5.39 -15.06
C THR A 51 2.58 -4.85 -15.39
N PRO A 52 1.95 -4.09 -14.48
CA PRO A 52 0.63 -3.54 -14.71
C PRO A 52 0.59 -2.52 -15.85
N PRO A 53 -0.61 -2.10 -16.29
CA PRO A 53 -0.79 -0.94 -17.16
C PRO A 53 -0.30 0.35 -16.49
N GLU A 54 -0.22 1.43 -17.27
CA GLU A 54 0.30 2.71 -16.82
C GLU A 54 -0.44 3.24 -15.58
N ALA A 55 0.34 3.62 -14.57
CA ALA A 55 -0.15 4.09 -13.28
C ALA A 55 0.89 5.03 -12.63
N GLY A 56 0.48 5.85 -11.68
CA GLY A 56 1.38 6.68 -10.89
C GLY A 56 2.35 5.83 -10.05
N PHE A 57 1.88 4.67 -9.58
CA PHE A 57 2.69 3.74 -8.82
C PHE A 57 2.23 2.30 -9.03
N PHE A 58 3.21 1.38 -9.05
CA PHE A 58 2.98 -0.03 -8.74
C PHE A 58 4.12 -0.55 -7.85
N GLY A 59 3.81 -1.55 -7.04
CA GLY A 59 4.80 -2.19 -6.18
C GLY A 59 4.49 -3.65 -5.94
N TYR A 60 5.56 -4.43 -5.76
CA TYR A 60 5.55 -5.85 -5.41
C TYR A 60 6.35 -6.05 -4.14
N GLN A 61 5.77 -6.72 -3.14
CA GLN A 61 6.40 -6.83 -1.84
C GLN A 61 5.93 -8.05 -1.07
N SER A 62 6.88 -8.71 -0.40
CA SER A 62 6.60 -9.73 0.60
C SER A 62 6.26 -9.12 1.95
N TYR A 63 5.34 -9.76 2.65
CA TYR A 63 4.87 -9.39 3.99
C TYR A 63 5.03 -10.55 4.96
N LEU A 64 5.33 -10.21 6.20
CA LEU A 64 5.08 -11.07 7.35
C LEU A 64 3.61 -10.88 7.75
N THR A 65 2.77 -11.85 7.44
CA THR A 65 1.33 -11.74 7.71
C THR A 65 0.99 -12.11 9.15
N MET A 66 1.65 -13.14 9.68
CA MET A 66 1.41 -13.62 11.04
C MET A 66 2.69 -14.17 11.66
N ARG A 67 2.84 -13.93 12.96
CA ARG A 67 3.93 -14.45 13.80
C ARG A 67 3.38 -15.17 15.01
N TYR A 68 3.94 -16.35 15.31
CA TYR A 68 3.60 -17.04 16.55
C TYR A 68 4.23 -16.36 17.76
N ASP A 69 3.38 -16.00 18.72
CA ASP A 69 3.77 -15.46 20.00
C ASP A 69 3.78 -16.60 21.05
N SER A 70 4.97 -16.95 21.54
CA SER A 70 5.15 -18.05 22.52
C SER A 70 4.50 -17.75 23.86
N ASP A 71 4.47 -16.48 24.25
CA ASP A 71 3.95 -16.07 25.57
C ASP A 71 2.42 -16.15 25.59
N ARG A 72 1.80 -15.76 24.48
CA ARG A 72 0.34 -15.83 24.28
C ARG A 72 -0.13 -17.16 23.69
N LYS A 73 0.80 -18.02 23.25
CA LYS A 73 0.52 -19.31 22.59
C LYS A 73 -0.44 -19.20 21.40
N GLN A 74 -0.34 -18.10 20.63
CA GLN A 74 -1.18 -17.84 19.47
C GLN A 74 -0.44 -17.09 18.38
N TYR A 75 -1.00 -17.12 17.15
CA TYR A 75 -0.52 -16.27 16.08
C TYR A 75 -1.07 -14.84 16.22
N LEU A 76 -0.17 -13.87 16.14
CA LEU A 76 -0.50 -12.45 16.03
C LEU A 76 -0.54 -12.08 14.56
N THR A 77 -1.56 -11.35 14.15
CA THR A 77 -1.60 -10.71 12.84
C THR A 77 -0.70 -9.49 12.87
N LEU A 78 0.28 -9.44 11.97
CA LEU A 78 1.22 -8.32 11.85
C LEU A 78 1.04 -7.60 10.53
N PHE A 79 0.93 -8.31 9.44
CA PHE A 79 0.82 -7.83 8.05
C PHE A 79 1.80 -6.69 7.76
N ASN A 80 3.07 -6.96 8.04
CA ASN A 80 4.18 -6.02 7.97
C ASN A 80 5.05 -6.26 6.74
N SER A 81 5.43 -5.21 6.05
CA SER A 81 6.41 -5.27 4.97
C SER A 81 7.78 -5.70 5.50
N ILE A 82 8.51 -6.56 4.78
CA ILE A 82 9.77 -7.15 5.27
C ILE A 82 10.96 -7.00 4.32
N GLY A 83 10.74 -6.57 3.10
CA GLY A 83 11.79 -6.43 2.09
C GLY A 83 11.96 -4.98 1.62
N ASP A 84 12.74 -4.79 0.58
CA ASP A 84 12.77 -3.56 -0.20
C ASP A 84 11.81 -3.71 -1.37
N THR A 85 10.85 -2.81 -1.51
CA THR A 85 9.78 -2.91 -2.53
C THR A 85 10.37 -2.88 -3.94
N ILE A 86 9.90 -3.77 -4.80
CA ILE A 86 10.12 -3.70 -6.24
C ILE A 86 9.00 -2.84 -6.83
N ASN A 87 9.32 -1.64 -7.30
CA ASN A 87 8.35 -0.67 -7.77
C ASN A 87 8.74 -0.08 -9.13
N ASN A 88 7.94 0.83 -9.66
CA ASN A 88 8.19 1.49 -10.94
C ASN A 88 9.52 2.28 -11.03
N MET A 89 10.22 2.52 -9.90
CA MET A 89 11.56 3.15 -9.90
C MET A 89 12.70 2.13 -9.77
N THR A 90 12.43 0.92 -9.32
CA THR A 90 13.45 -0.06 -8.95
C THR A 90 13.37 -1.36 -9.75
N ILE A 91 12.29 -1.57 -10.49
CA ILE A 91 12.07 -2.78 -11.27
C ILE A 91 12.98 -2.86 -12.49
N ASN A 92 13.53 -4.04 -12.72
CA ASN A 92 14.21 -4.37 -13.96
C ASN A 92 13.20 -4.94 -14.96
N THR A 93 13.10 -4.29 -16.10
CA THR A 93 12.36 -4.72 -17.27
C THR A 93 13.29 -4.73 -18.49
N ARG A 94 12.84 -5.21 -19.62
CA ARG A 94 13.67 -5.27 -20.83
C ARG A 94 14.26 -3.89 -21.16
N SER A 95 15.56 -3.75 -21.14
CA SER A 95 16.31 -2.49 -21.16
C SER A 95 16.16 -1.62 -22.43
N ALA A 96 15.41 -2.07 -23.43
CA ALA A 96 15.23 -1.32 -24.69
C ALA A 96 14.09 -0.30 -24.65
N THR A 97 13.31 -0.25 -23.57
CA THR A 97 12.17 0.68 -23.46
C THR A 97 12.24 1.46 -22.14
N THR A 98 12.01 2.76 -22.21
CA THR A 98 11.78 3.60 -21.03
C THR A 98 10.40 3.32 -20.38
N ASN A 99 9.56 2.54 -21.06
CA ASN A 99 8.25 2.16 -20.56
C ASN A 99 8.36 0.94 -19.65
N LEU A 100 7.98 1.10 -18.39
CA LEU A 100 7.99 0.06 -17.35
C LEU A 100 6.66 -0.69 -17.22
N PHE A 101 5.65 -0.26 -17.97
CA PHE A 101 4.29 -0.79 -17.89
C PHE A 101 4.02 -1.80 -19.00
N ASN A 102 3.19 -2.79 -18.73
CA ASN A 102 2.89 -3.88 -19.66
C ASN A 102 4.14 -4.63 -20.18
N GLN A 103 5.19 -4.69 -19.37
CA GLN A 103 6.46 -5.33 -19.71
C GLN A 103 6.58 -6.72 -19.10
N PRO A 104 7.24 -7.68 -19.79
CA PRO A 104 7.56 -8.97 -19.20
C PRO A 104 8.42 -8.80 -17.94
N VAL A 105 8.10 -9.55 -16.89
CA VAL A 105 8.83 -9.53 -15.62
C VAL A 105 8.86 -10.91 -14.98
N ILE A 106 9.95 -11.22 -14.29
CA ILE A 106 10.09 -12.35 -13.38
C ILE A 106 10.41 -11.78 -12.00
N ILE A 107 9.67 -12.21 -10.98
CA ILE A 107 9.94 -11.85 -9.59
C ILE A 107 10.21 -13.14 -8.82
N ILE A 108 11.35 -13.19 -8.13
CA ILE A 108 11.79 -14.30 -7.29
C ILE A 108 11.72 -13.84 -5.84
N SER A 109 10.75 -14.35 -5.07
CA SER A 109 10.70 -14.13 -3.62
C SER A 109 11.39 -15.27 -2.91
N THR A 110 12.53 -15.01 -2.29
CA THR A 110 13.34 -16.01 -1.59
C THR A 110 14.23 -15.40 -0.51
N ALA A 111 14.63 -16.21 0.45
CA ALA A 111 15.61 -15.82 1.48
C ALA A 111 17.06 -16.23 1.13
N ASP A 112 17.25 -16.99 0.06
CA ASP A 112 18.51 -17.70 -0.20
C ASP A 112 19.13 -17.32 -1.56
N LYS A 113 20.42 -16.94 -1.54
CA LYS A 113 21.18 -16.54 -2.74
C LYS A 113 21.42 -17.67 -3.74
N LYS A 114 21.62 -18.90 -3.24
CA LYS A 114 21.82 -20.06 -4.13
C LYS A 114 20.52 -20.37 -4.86
N VAL A 115 19.40 -20.30 -4.15
CA VAL A 115 18.09 -20.51 -4.75
C VAL A 115 17.82 -19.45 -5.82
N ASP A 116 18.05 -18.17 -5.53
CA ASP A 116 17.93 -17.09 -6.53
C ASP A 116 18.80 -17.38 -7.77
N THR A 117 20.06 -17.75 -7.56
CA THR A 117 20.99 -18.09 -8.63
C THR A 117 20.51 -19.26 -9.49
N LEU A 118 19.97 -20.31 -8.85
CA LEU A 118 19.45 -21.49 -9.55
C LEU A 118 18.21 -21.15 -10.37
N VAL A 119 17.30 -20.35 -9.82
CA VAL A 119 16.09 -19.89 -10.53
C VAL A 119 16.48 -19.02 -11.72
N ARG A 120 17.40 -18.07 -11.55
CA ARG A 120 17.91 -17.25 -12.67
C ARG A 120 18.54 -18.10 -13.78
N LYS A 121 19.32 -19.11 -13.41
CA LYS A 121 19.90 -20.05 -14.37
C LYS A 121 18.83 -20.84 -15.12
N ALA A 122 17.80 -21.32 -14.41
CA ALA A 122 16.69 -22.04 -15.01
C ALA A 122 15.89 -21.14 -15.98
N ALA A 123 15.59 -19.90 -15.58
CA ALA A 123 14.92 -18.92 -16.41
C ALA A 123 15.73 -18.63 -17.70
N LYS A 124 17.03 -18.43 -17.58
CA LYS A 124 17.92 -18.26 -18.73
C LYS A 124 17.88 -19.48 -19.68
N THR A 125 17.92 -20.68 -19.12
CA THR A 125 17.83 -21.92 -19.91
C THR A 125 16.48 -22.04 -20.63
N ALA A 126 15.43 -21.53 -20.03
CA ALA A 126 14.08 -21.46 -20.62
C ALA A 126 13.92 -20.33 -21.64
N GLY A 127 14.97 -19.55 -21.93
CA GLY A 127 14.96 -18.48 -22.93
C GLY A 127 14.57 -17.10 -22.42
N TYR A 128 14.39 -16.91 -21.11
CA TYR A 128 14.11 -15.59 -20.55
C TYR A 128 15.37 -14.73 -20.45
N SER A 129 15.25 -13.43 -20.75
CA SER A 129 16.34 -12.47 -20.51
C SER A 129 16.59 -12.29 -19.01
N GLN A 130 17.85 -12.13 -18.64
CA GLN A 130 18.24 -11.85 -17.25
C GLN A 130 17.80 -10.43 -16.81
N ASP A 131 17.60 -9.52 -17.76
CA ASP A 131 17.25 -8.12 -17.52
C ASP A 131 15.83 -7.93 -16.97
N ILE A 132 14.97 -8.96 -17.06
CA ILE A 132 13.60 -8.91 -16.56
C ILE A 132 13.44 -9.58 -15.19
N ILE A 133 14.55 -10.08 -14.59
CA ILE A 133 14.50 -10.85 -13.36
C ILE A 133 14.83 -9.97 -12.16
N ASN A 134 13.88 -9.91 -11.24
CA ASN A 134 13.95 -9.16 -9.99
C ASN A 134 13.93 -10.12 -8.80
N THR A 135 14.63 -9.78 -7.71
CA THR A 135 14.61 -10.56 -6.47
C THR A 135 13.91 -9.75 -5.38
N ASP A 136 12.82 -10.29 -4.87
CA ASP A 136 12.16 -9.87 -3.64
C ASP A 136 12.77 -10.65 -2.48
N VAL A 137 13.67 -10.00 -1.73
CA VAL A 137 14.46 -10.63 -0.68
C VAL A 137 13.62 -10.75 0.60
N ILE A 138 13.50 -11.99 1.09
CA ILE A 138 12.94 -12.27 2.42
C ILE A 138 14.11 -12.32 3.41
N PRO A 139 14.23 -11.37 4.36
CA PRO A 139 15.36 -11.29 5.29
C PRO A 139 15.25 -12.36 6.40
N SER A 140 15.82 -13.55 6.17
CA SER A 140 15.68 -14.69 7.08
C SER A 140 16.21 -14.44 8.50
N SER A 141 17.05 -13.44 8.70
CA SER A 141 17.51 -13.02 10.04
C SER A 141 16.43 -12.29 10.86
N ALA A 142 15.38 -11.76 10.20
CA ALA A 142 14.31 -11.03 10.85
C ALA A 142 13.02 -11.85 11.01
N VAL A 143 12.94 -13.04 10.38
CA VAL A 143 11.75 -13.87 10.31
C VAL A 143 12.04 -15.32 10.70
N LYS A 144 11.01 -16.05 11.13
CA LYS A 144 11.12 -17.48 11.51
C LYS A 144 10.66 -18.35 10.35
N MET A 145 11.58 -18.74 9.48
CA MET A 145 11.28 -19.58 8.32
C MET A 145 11.13 -21.05 8.70
N GLY A 146 10.39 -21.80 7.90
CA GLY A 146 10.14 -23.22 8.08
C GLY A 146 8.69 -23.60 7.82
N LEU A 147 8.36 -24.89 7.93
CA LEU A 147 7.01 -25.42 7.68
C LEU A 147 6.30 -25.87 8.96
N GLY A 148 7.02 -25.98 10.08
CA GLY A 148 6.49 -26.42 11.37
C GLY A 148 5.67 -25.35 12.10
N ASP A 149 5.04 -25.78 13.18
CA ASP A 149 4.35 -24.87 14.08
C ASP A 149 5.32 -23.88 14.75
N GLY A 150 4.83 -22.67 14.97
CA GLY A 150 5.67 -21.60 15.52
C GLY A 150 6.51 -20.83 14.50
N THR A 151 6.53 -21.26 13.22
CA THR A 151 7.15 -20.50 12.13
C THR A 151 6.22 -19.39 11.63
N ASP A 152 6.80 -18.36 11.04
CA ASP A 152 6.08 -17.22 10.52
C ASP A 152 5.25 -17.59 9.24
N LEU A 153 4.18 -16.86 9.00
CA LEU A 153 3.42 -16.93 7.77
C LEU A 153 3.68 -15.68 6.93
N PHE A 154 3.91 -15.91 5.66
CA PHE A 154 4.22 -14.89 4.68
C PHE A 154 3.04 -14.66 3.74
N GLY A 155 3.00 -13.51 3.11
CA GLY A 155 2.12 -13.17 2.01
C GLY A 155 2.86 -12.30 1.02
N PHE A 156 2.35 -12.21 -0.20
CA PHE A 156 2.89 -11.33 -1.21
C PHE A 156 1.77 -10.49 -1.78
N VAL A 157 2.00 -9.18 -1.87
CA VAL A 157 1.01 -8.23 -2.37
C VAL A 157 1.62 -7.43 -3.52
N SER A 158 0.85 -7.33 -4.60
CA SER A 158 1.03 -6.37 -5.66
C SER A 158 0.03 -5.24 -5.48
N ARG A 159 0.51 -3.99 -5.56
CA ARG A 159 -0.27 -2.78 -5.39
C ARG A 159 -0.16 -1.91 -6.63
N ILE A 160 -1.25 -1.30 -7.05
CA ILE A 160 -1.29 -0.37 -8.17
C ILE A 160 -2.08 0.86 -7.72
N ALA A 161 -1.52 2.03 -7.88
CA ALA A 161 -2.19 3.27 -7.48
C ALA A 161 -2.20 4.28 -8.63
N VAL A 162 -3.28 5.05 -8.70
CA VAL A 162 -3.47 6.13 -9.66
C VAL A 162 -3.30 5.61 -11.11
N PRO A 163 -4.15 4.67 -11.55
CA PRO A 163 -4.09 4.15 -12.92
C PRO A 163 -4.43 5.25 -13.92
N ARG A 164 -3.75 5.24 -15.07
CA ARG A 164 -4.07 6.17 -16.16
C ARG A 164 -5.41 5.84 -16.81
N ASP A 165 -5.70 4.56 -16.99
CA ASP A 165 -6.97 4.06 -17.50
C ASP A 165 -7.53 2.98 -16.57
N ARG A 166 -8.73 3.23 -16.04
CA ARG A 166 -9.39 2.31 -15.11
C ARG A 166 -9.81 1.01 -15.81
N ASN A 167 -10.22 1.06 -17.06
CA ASN A 167 -10.65 -0.13 -17.79
C ASN A 167 -9.46 -1.07 -18.07
N GLU A 168 -8.29 -0.51 -18.41
CA GLU A 168 -7.06 -1.29 -18.56
C GLU A 168 -6.67 -1.95 -17.23
N LEU A 169 -6.77 -1.21 -16.11
CA LEU A 169 -6.51 -1.77 -14.79
C LEU A 169 -7.47 -2.89 -14.44
N ASP A 170 -8.77 -2.70 -14.65
CA ASP A 170 -9.79 -3.71 -14.35
C ASP A 170 -9.60 -4.98 -15.22
N ALA A 171 -9.21 -4.82 -16.47
CA ALA A 171 -8.82 -5.94 -17.34
C ALA A 171 -7.60 -6.68 -16.83
N TYR A 172 -6.56 -5.95 -16.40
CA TYR A 172 -5.35 -6.53 -15.81
C TYR A 172 -5.63 -7.25 -14.49
N ILE A 173 -6.46 -6.70 -13.61
CA ILE A 173 -6.85 -7.35 -12.34
C ILE A 173 -7.62 -8.65 -12.60
N LYS A 174 -8.47 -8.66 -13.62
CA LYS A 174 -9.24 -9.84 -14.03
C LYS A 174 -8.36 -10.93 -14.61
N ASP A 175 -7.36 -10.56 -15.41
CA ASP A 175 -6.38 -11.46 -16.01
C ASP A 175 -4.98 -10.83 -16.01
N PRO A 176 -4.20 -10.98 -14.94
CA PRO A 176 -2.85 -10.40 -14.84
C PRO A 176 -1.82 -11.10 -15.73
N ARG A 177 -2.23 -12.09 -16.53
CA ARG A 177 -1.36 -12.88 -17.42
C ARG A 177 -0.09 -13.36 -16.69
N SER A 178 -0.26 -13.84 -15.47
CA SER A 178 0.83 -14.25 -14.60
C SER A 178 0.68 -15.72 -14.18
N VAL A 179 1.80 -16.40 -14.11
CA VAL A 179 1.90 -17.75 -13.51
C VAL A 179 2.78 -17.65 -12.27
N ILE A 180 2.39 -18.36 -11.23
CA ILE A 180 3.11 -18.35 -9.96
C ILE A 180 3.50 -19.78 -9.61
N PHE A 181 4.79 -19.98 -9.32
CA PHE A 181 5.34 -21.27 -8.93
C PHE A 181 5.86 -21.22 -7.51
N ARG A 182 5.58 -22.26 -6.73
CA ARG A 182 6.32 -22.60 -5.52
C ARG A 182 7.40 -23.60 -5.91
N LEU A 183 8.66 -23.26 -5.68
CA LEU A 183 9.81 -24.10 -5.98
C LEU A 183 10.40 -24.62 -4.68
N THR A 184 10.27 -25.92 -4.48
CA THR A 184 10.80 -26.64 -3.31
C THR A 184 11.91 -27.59 -3.78
N PRO A 185 13.15 -27.48 -3.29
CA PRO A 185 14.21 -28.41 -3.64
C PRO A 185 13.85 -29.84 -3.22
N LYS A 186 14.16 -30.83 -4.05
CA LYS A 186 13.99 -32.25 -3.73
C LYS A 186 14.83 -32.69 -2.54
N MET A 187 16.04 -32.11 -2.38
CA MET A 187 16.89 -32.28 -1.24
C MET A 187 17.12 -30.95 -0.56
N THR A 188 17.06 -30.92 0.76
CA THR A 188 17.36 -29.74 1.55
C THR A 188 18.74 -29.20 1.23
N MET A 189 18.83 -27.92 0.98
CA MET A 189 20.09 -27.24 0.67
C MET A 189 20.64 -26.56 1.92
N THR A 190 21.99 -26.45 2.00
CA THR A 190 22.62 -25.60 3.01
C THR A 190 22.32 -24.15 2.68
N PRO A 191 21.67 -23.40 3.59
CA PRO A 191 21.26 -22.02 3.33
C PRO A 191 22.44 -21.09 3.10
N GLU A 192 22.25 -20.17 2.16
CA GLU A 192 23.11 -19.00 1.94
C GLU A 192 22.24 -17.73 1.97
N PRO A 193 21.93 -17.22 3.18
CA PRO A 193 20.94 -16.15 3.33
C PRO A 193 21.37 -14.84 2.68
N PHE A 194 20.41 -14.11 2.17
CA PHE A 194 20.61 -12.71 1.85
C PHE A 194 20.80 -11.89 3.12
N PRO A 195 21.62 -10.82 3.09
CA PRO A 195 21.59 -9.82 4.14
C PRO A 195 20.22 -9.12 4.15
N VAL A 196 19.91 -8.45 5.26
CA VAL A 196 18.74 -7.56 5.30
C VAL A 196 18.90 -6.50 4.21
N PRO A 197 17.97 -6.38 3.26
CA PRO A 197 18.12 -5.39 2.20
C PRO A 197 18.04 -3.98 2.78
N ALA A 198 19.02 -3.14 2.42
CA ALA A 198 18.90 -1.71 2.65
C ALA A 198 17.81 -1.14 1.73
N LEU A 199 17.04 -0.18 2.23
CA LEU A 199 16.13 0.57 1.37
C LEU A 199 16.92 1.36 0.34
N ARG A 200 16.56 1.20 -0.92
CA ARG A 200 17.12 2.01 -1.99
C ARG A 200 16.63 3.45 -1.86
N VAL A 201 17.52 4.41 -2.00
CA VAL A 201 17.13 5.82 -2.00
C VAL A 201 16.32 6.13 -3.24
N ARG A 202 15.11 6.63 -3.07
CA ARG A 202 14.15 6.92 -4.15
C ARG A 202 13.76 8.40 -4.20
N GLY A 203 14.17 9.16 -3.21
CA GLY A 203 13.85 10.58 -3.14
C GLY A 203 14.64 11.42 -4.14
N THR A 204 14.05 12.52 -4.57
CA THR A 204 14.70 13.49 -5.46
C THR A 204 15.72 14.37 -4.75
N GLY A 205 15.81 14.31 -3.43
CA GLY A 205 16.59 15.26 -2.61
C GLY A 205 15.94 16.65 -2.46
N LYS A 206 14.81 16.90 -3.13
CA LYS A 206 14.08 18.16 -2.97
C LYS A 206 13.40 18.23 -1.61
N THR A 207 13.38 19.43 -1.05
CA THR A 207 12.54 19.78 0.09
C THR A 207 11.34 20.59 -0.41
N GLU A 208 10.26 20.55 0.35
CA GLU A 208 9.04 21.34 0.09
C GLU A 208 8.83 22.40 1.17
N LEU A 209 9.86 22.64 2.00
CA LEU A 209 9.80 23.63 3.10
C LEU A 209 9.66 25.07 2.60
N ASP A 210 10.06 25.34 1.39
CA ASP A 210 9.89 26.62 0.69
C ASP A 210 8.42 26.90 0.32
N LEU A 211 7.56 25.88 0.31
CA LEU A 211 6.12 26.01 0.08
C LEU A 211 5.31 26.31 1.36
N LEU A 212 5.90 26.16 2.55
CA LEU A 212 5.20 26.39 3.81
C LEU A 212 4.52 27.78 3.94
N PRO A 213 5.14 28.90 3.50
CA PRO A 213 4.44 30.20 3.51
C PRO A 213 3.17 30.21 2.67
N ALA A 214 3.20 29.59 1.47
CA ALA A 214 2.04 29.51 0.60
C ALA A 214 0.95 28.57 1.15
N VAL A 215 1.33 27.50 1.86
CA VAL A 215 0.37 26.65 2.58
C VAL A 215 -0.32 27.44 3.68
N GLU A 216 0.40 28.30 4.41
CA GLU A 216 -0.22 29.14 5.43
C GLU A 216 -1.15 30.20 4.80
N GLU A 217 -0.78 30.81 3.66
CA GLU A 217 -1.67 31.71 2.92
C GLU A 217 -2.94 30.98 2.45
N LEU A 218 -2.80 29.78 1.92
CA LEU A 218 -3.93 28.93 1.55
C LEU A 218 -4.83 28.64 2.76
N ARG A 219 -4.27 28.28 3.90
CA ARG A 219 -4.99 28.06 5.15
C ARG A 219 -5.81 29.29 5.55
N GLN A 220 -5.21 30.45 5.54
CA GLN A 220 -5.89 31.70 5.90
C GLN A 220 -7.03 32.01 4.91
N ALA A 221 -6.83 31.77 3.63
CA ALA A 221 -7.85 31.97 2.60
C ALA A 221 -9.04 31.02 2.79
N ILE A 222 -8.79 29.75 3.14
CA ILE A 222 -9.84 28.78 3.47
C ILE A 222 -10.66 29.28 4.67
N LEU A 223 -10.00 29.67 5.76
CA LEU A 223 -10.71 30.17 6.95
C LEU A 223 -11.49 31.45 6.67
N ALA A 224 -10.97 32.35 5.85
CA ALA A 224 -11.65 33.57 5.44
C ALA A 224 -12.89 33.30 4.58
N LYS A 225 -12.81 32.32 3.65
CA LYS A 225 -13.95 31.92 2.80
C LYS A 225 -15.10 31.36 3.63
N TYR A 226 -14.79 30.66 4.70
CA TYR A 226 -15.77 30.00 5.58
C TYR A 226 -15.90 30.66 6.95
N GLN A 227 -15.69 31.97 7.05
CA GLN A 227 -15.72 32.72 8.31
C GLN A 227 -17.07 32.64 9.07
N ASN A 228 -18.15 32.26 8.39
CA ASN A 228 -19.47 32.06 8.98
C ASN A 228 -19.68 30.63 9.54
N TYR A 229 -18.71 29.75 9.38
CA TYR A 229 -18.73 28.40 9.90
C TYR A 229 -17.86 28.29 11.15
N GLN A 230 -18.19 27.36 12.02
CA GLN A 230 -17.28 26.97 13.09
C GLN A 230 -16.23 26.02 12.53
N ALA A 231 -14.98 26.48 12.41
CA ALA A 231 -13.88 25.68 11.93
C ALA A 231 -13.11 25.05 13.10
N THR A 232 -12.83 23.75 12.97
CA THR A 232 -11.89 23.03 13.87
C THR A 232 -10.75 22.46 13.04
N GLU A 233 -9.54 22.87 13.33
CA GLU A 233 -8.35 22.30 12.68
C GLU A 233 -7.95 20.98 13.33
N VAL A 234 -7.62 20.02 12.50
CA VAL A 234 -7.20 18.69 12.93
C VAL A 234 -5.81 18.42 12.37
N PRO A 235 -4.83 18.17 13.25
CA PRO A 235 -3.50 17.82 12.80
C PRO A 235 -3.47 16.46 12.10
N THR A 236 -2.53 16.30 11.18
CA THR A 236 -2.22 15.00 10.59
C THR A 236 -1.05 14.35 11.32
N PHE A 237 -1.14 13.05 11.49
CA PHE A 237 -0.14 12.21 12.15
C PHE A 237 0.38 11.16 11.17
N VAL A 238 1.61 10.69 11.38
CA VAL A 238 2.10 9.49 10.71
C VAL A 238 1.27 8.30 11.20
N ALA A 239 0.48 7.72 10.29
CA ALA A 239 -0.53 6.73 10.64
C ALA A 239 0.04 5.31 10.83
N LEU A 240 1.08 4.95 10.10
CA LEU A 240 1.65 3.61 10.14
C LEU A 240 3.16 3.68 10.38
N PRO A 241 3.68 2.89 11.33
CA PRO A 241 5.11 2.72 11.48
C PRO A 241 5.66 1.91 10.30
N GLU A 242 6.95 2.00 10.06
CA GLU A 242 7.64 1.21 9.05
C GLU A 242 7.62 -0.28 9.45
N GLY A 243 7.16 -1.15 8.51
CA GLY A 243 6.83 -2.54 8.83
C GLY A 243 7.98 -3.40 9.30
N PHE A 244 9.19 -3.22 8.77
CA PHE A 244 10.36 -3.98 9.21
C PHE A 244 10.69 -3.70 10.68
N THR A 245 10.67 -2.43 11.08
CA THR A 245 10.88 -2.01 12.47
C THR A 245 9.74 -2.48 13.36
N ALA A 246 8.50 -2.34 12.89
CA ALA A 246 7.29 -2.76 13.60
C ALA A 246 7.26 -4.27 13.86
N THR A 247 7.86 -5.07 12.97
CA THR A 247 7.98 -6.52 13.12
C THR A 247 8.75 -6.93 14.38
N GLN A 248 9.78 -6.18 14.74
CA GLN A 248 10.57 -6.43 15.95
C GLN A 248 9.76 -6.17 17.22
N SER A 249 8.91 -5.15 17.19
CA SER A 249 8.04 -4.75 18.29
C SER A 249 6.68 -5.48 18.29
N LYS A 250 6.45 -6.41 17.38
CA LYS A 250 5.19 -7.16 17.20
C LYS A 250 3.98 -6.24 16.97
N ILE A 251 4.18 -5.12 16.29
CA ILE A 251 3.14 -4.15 15.94
C ILE A 251 2.58 -4.48 14.56
N ASN A 252 1.25 -4.47 14.41
CA ASN A 252 0.58 -4.67 13.13
C ASN A 252 0.57 -3.36 12.32
N THR A 253 1.12 -3.39 11.11
CA THR A 253 1.14 -2.22 10.21
C THR A 253 0.03 -2.23 9.15
N ILE A 254 -0.86 -3.19 9.22
CA ILE A 254 -2.06 -3.30 8.35
C ILE A 254 -1.69 -3.30 6.85
N GLY A 255 -0.52 -3.82 6.51
CA GLY A 255 -0.06 -3.88 5.12
C GLY A 255 0.60 -2.59 4.65
N ASP A 256 1.47 -2.00 5.45
CA ASP A 256 2.26 -0.84 5.08
C ASP A 256 3.01 -1.03 3.76
N ASN A 257 3.38 0.07 3.14
CA ASN A 257 4.29 0.08 2.00
C ASN A 257 5.50 0.94 2.35
N ARG A 258 6.68 0.35 2.32
CA ARG A 258 7.94 1.05 2.65
C ARG A 258 8.25 2.23 1.72
N ASP A 259 7.59 2.33 0.58
CA ASP A 259 7.73 3.42 -0.38
C ASP A 259 6.75 4.57 -0.16
N ALA A 260 5.78 4.41 0.74
CA ALA A 260 4.75 5.39 1.01
C ALA A 260 4.81 5.86 2.47
N ALA A 261 4.67 7.15 2.68
CA ALA A 261 4.33 7.72 3.98
C ALA A 261 2.81 7.77 4.11
N TYR A 262 2.30 7.32 5.24
CA TYR A 262 0.87 7.33 5.55
C TYR A 262 0.59 8.40 6.59
N PHE A 263 -0.35 9.26 6.29
CA PHE A 263 -0.81 10.31 7.20
C PHE A 263 -2.30 10.12 7.48
N SER A 264 -2.71 10.39 8.71
CA SER A 264 -4.09 10.30 9.12
C SER A 264 -4.44 11.36 10.17
N ASN A 265 -5.71 11.61 10.36
CA ASN A 265 -6.24 12.35 11.50
C ASN A 265 -6.21 11.54 12.82
N VAL A 266 -5.70 10.31 12.79
CA VAL A 266 -5.61 9.40 13.96
C VAL A 266 -4.16 9.01 14.18
N GLU A 267 -3.66 9.12 15.40
CA GLU A 267 -2.30 8.75 15.79
C GLU A 267 -2.04 7.23 15.67
N VAL A 268 -0.78 6.88 15.36
CA VAL A 268 -0.30 5.49 15.21
C VAL A 268 -0.62 4.61 16.43
N ASP A 269 -0.45 5.13 17.62
CA ASP A 269 -0.71 4.38 18.85
C ASP A 269 -2.16 3.89 18.97
N ALA A 270 -3.07 4.54 18.26
CA ALA A 270 -4.46 4.13 18.21
C ALA A 270 -4.69 2.87 17.35
N TRP A 271 -3.86 2.63 16.33
CA TRP A 271 -3.95 1.46 15.46
C TRP A 271 -3.29 0.23 16.06
N THR A 272 -2.28 0.44 16.91
CA THR A 272 -1.35 -0.62 17.35
C THR A 272 -1.78 -1.32 18.62
N LYS A 273 -2.62 -0.70 19.44
CA LYS A 273 -3.13 -1.29 20.67
C LYS A 273 -4.43 -2.05 20.41
N ALA A 274 -4.27 -3.25 19.85
CA ALA A 274 -5.24 -4.35 19.91
C ALA A 274 -6.72 -3.94 19.73
N GLY A 275 -7.11 -3.49 18.54
CA GLY A 275 -8.52 -3.37 18.16
C GLY A 275 -9.27 -2.15 18.72
N ASP A 276 -8.62 -1.32 19.51
CA ASP A 276 -9.17 -0.08 20.01
C ASP A 276 -8.47 1.11 19.32
N CYS A 277 -8.78 1.31 18.01
CA CYS A 277 -8.57 2.64 17.42
C CYS A 277 -9.19 3.65 18.38
N ARG A 278 -8.45 4.70 18.75
CA ARG A 278 -9.05 5.78 19.54
C ARG A 278 -10.18 6.39 18.73
N ARG A 279 -11.35 5.80 18.92
CA ARG A 279 -12.60 6.24 18.27
C ARG A 279 -12.89 7.71 18.51
N ASP A 280 -12.22 8.30 19.50
CA ASP A 280 -12.39 9.70 19.91
C ASP A 280 -11.77 10.70 18.92
N ALA A 281 -10.75 10.32 18.15
CA ALA A 281 -10.10 11.18 17.15
C ALA A 281 -10.73 11.07 15.74
N ALA A 282 -11.59 10.09 15.52
CA ALA A 282 -12.27 9.94 14.24
C ALA A 282 -13.46 10.92 14.13
N PHE A 283 -13.71 11.39 12.91
CA PHE A 283 -14.81 12.31 12.65
C PHE A 283 -16.14 11.59 12.45
N ILE A 284 -17.23 12.29 12.69
CA ILE A 284 -18.53 11.98 12.12
C ILE A 284 -18.73 12.97 10.97
N LEU A 285 -19.15 12.49 9.82
CA LEU A 285 -19.62 13.32 8.73
C LEU A 285 -21.13 13.06 8.60
N PRO A 286 -21.98 13.90 9.22
CA PRO A 286 -23.43 13.71 9.18
C PRO A 286 -23.99 13.95 7.78
N ASP A 287 -25.22 13.59 7.59
CA ASP A 287 -25.97 13.86 6.35
C ASP A 287 -26.54 15.31 6.44
N ASP A 288 -25.62 16.26 6.43
CA ASP A 288 -25.90 17.70 6.55
C ASP A 288 -25.05 18.44 5.48
N PRO A 289 -25.68 19.20 4.57
CA PRO A 289 -24.97 19.90 3.50
C PRO A 289 -24.05 21.02 4.01
N ASP A 290 -24.25 21.50 5.24
CA ASP A 290 -23.43 22.54 5.87
C ASP A 290 -22.23 21.95 6.64
N GLU A 291 -22.15 20.62 6.76
CA GLU A 291 -21.03 19.93 7.40
C GLU A 291 -20.08 19.31 6.38
N PHE A 292 -18.81 19.70 6.42
CA PHE A 292 -17.79 19.20 5.50
C PHE A 292 -16.38 19.27 6.11
N ILE A 293 -15.46 18.57 5.47
CA ILE A 293 -14.04 18.59 5.80
C ILE A 293 -13.27 19.18 4.62
N ILE A 294 -12.25 19.97 4.87
CA ILE A 294 -11.29 20.41 3.84
C ILE A 294 -9.93 19.83 4.19
N ILE A 295 -9.38 19.04 3.26
CA ILE A 295 -7.98 18.65 3.28
C ILE A 295 -7.20 19.63 2.41
N TYR A 296 -6.05 20.09 2.89
CA TYR A 296 -5.22 21.03 2.14
C TYR A 296 -3.73 20.78 2.42
N GLY A 297 -2.88 21.19 1.51
CA GLY A 297 -1.44 21.04 1.66
C GLY A 297 -0.70 21.11 0.33
N VAL A 298 0.49 20.49 0.32
CA VAL A 298 1.33 20.40 -0.88
C VAL A 298 0.91 19.20 -1.73
N ASN A 299 0.69 19.45 -3.03
CA ASN A 299 0.58 18.37 -4.01
C ASN A 299 1.99 17.84 -4.32
N HIS A 300 2.36 16.78 -3.63
CA HIS A 300 3.70 16.18 -3.68
C HIS A 300 4.11 15.68 -5.07
N GLU A 301 3.15 15.39 -5.94
CA GLU A 301 3.43 15.00 -7.33
C GLU A 301 3.84 16.23 -8.15
N THR A 302 3.09 17.31 -8.11
CA THR A 302 3.42 18.54 -8.85
C THR A 302 4.68 19.21 -8.30
N ALA A 303 4.95 19.10 -7.00
CA ALA A 303 6.21 19.51 -6.40
C ALA A 303 7.40 18.62 -6.80
N GLY A 304 7.16 17.46 -7.42
CA GLY A 304 8.17 16.51 -7.86
C GLY A 304 8.82 15.72 -6.72
N LYS A 305 8.14 15.60 -5.58
CA LYS A 305 8.61 14.86 -4.40
C LYS A 305 8.17 13.40 -4.41
N ALA A 306 6.96 13.13 -4.86
CA ALA A 306 6.38 11.80 -4.97
C ALA A 306 5.91 11.51 -6.39
N THR A 307 5.65 10.26 -6.70
CA THR A 307 5.04 9.83 -7.99
C THR A 307 3.52 9.88 -7.94
N TYR A 308 2.94 9.94 -6.75
CA TYR A 308 1.52 10.15 -6.49
C TYR A 308 1.31 10.50 -5.02
N SER A 309 0.18 11.10 -4.72
CA SER A 309 -0.46 11.11 -3.41
C SER A 309 -1.96 10.92 -3.57
N ASN A 310 -2.62 10.40 -2.55
CA ASN A 310 -4.07 10.26 -2.54
C ASN A 310 -4.59 10.37 -1.12
N CYS A 311 -5.85 10.78 -1.00
CA CYS A 311 -6.59 10.71 0.25
C CYS A 311 -7.76 9.73 0.07
N VAL A 312 -7.93 8.84 1.03
CA VAL A 312 -9.01 7.84 1.05
C VAL A 312 -9.84 8.03 2.31
N VAL A 313 -11.15 8.04 2.15
CA VAL A 313 -12.11 8.07 3.25
C VAL A 313 -12.47 6.65 3.64
N TYR A 314 -12.19 6.28 4.88
CA TYR A 314 -12.52 4.95 5.44
C TYR A 314 -13.61 5.06 6.49
N GLY A 315 -14.59 4.16 6.44
CA GLY A 315 -15.50 3.90 7.56
C GLY A 315 -14.79 3.11 8.64
N LEU A 316 -14.87 3.60 9.88
CA LEU A 316 -14.15 2.98 11.00
C LEU A 316 -14.71 1.61 11.38
N GLN A 317 -16.02 1.41 11.25
CA GLN A 317 -16.67 0.15 11.63
C GLN A 317 -16.12 -1.06 10.87
N TYR A 318 -15.86 -0.91 9.57
CA TYR A 318 -15.43 -2.01 8.69
C TYR A 318 -14.02 -1.83 8.13
N LEU A 319 -13.37 -0.71 8.38
CA LEU A 319 -12.11 -0.29 7.75
C LEU A 319 -12.19 -0.45 6.22
N ASN A 320 -13.26 0.04 5.63
CA ASN A 320 -13.49 0.01 4.19
C ASN A 320 -13.31 1.41 3.61
N GLY A 321 -12.41 1.55 2.65
CA GLY A 321 -12.28 2.76 1.85
C GLY A 321 -13.48 2.88 0.91
N VAL A 322 -14.17 4.02 0.91
CA VAL A 322 -15.41 4.22 0.14
C VAL A 322 -15.29 5.30 -0.91
N ALA A 323 -14.41 6.26 -0.70
CA ALA A 323 -14.15 7.35 -1.62
C ALA A 323 -12.67 7.72 -1.59
N SER A 324 -12.13 8.19 -2.69
CA SER A 324 -10.74 8.64 -2.77
C SER A 324 -10.59 9.76 -3.79
N VAL A 325 -9.60 10.61 -3.55
CA VAL A 325 -9.14 11.65 -4.47
C VAL A 325 -7.62 11.54 -4.58
N ASP A 326 -7.05 11.78 -5.75
CA ASP A 326 -5.62 11.64 -5.99
C ASP A 326 -4.96 12.95 -6.45
N SER A 327 -3.64 12.94 -6.51
CA SER A 327 -2.80 14.10 -6.82
C SER A 327 -3.07 14.74 -8.19
N ARG A 328 -3.62 13.99 -9.15
CA ARG A 328 -3.99 14.53 -10.47
C ARG A 328 -5.26 15.37 -10.39
N GLU A 329 -6.21 14.92 -9.57
CA GLU A 329 -7.46 15.63 -9.32
C GLU A 329 -7.20 16.90 -8.49
N TYR A 330 -6.17 16.90 -7.65
CA TYR A 330 -5.80 18.06 -6.82
C TYR A 330 -5.38 19.30 -7.63
N GLN A 331 -4.95 19.12 -8.89
CA GLN A 331 -4.46 20.23 -9.69
C GLN A 331 -5.49 21.33 -9.87
N GLY A 332 -5.12 22.58 -9.55
CA GLY A 332 -5.97 23.75 -9.68
C GLY A 332 -6.93 23.97 -8.51
N SER A 333 -7.07 23.04 -7.58
CA SER A 333 -8.02 23.19 -6.47
C SER A 333 -7.66 24.30 -5.48
N ALA A 334 -6.37 24.64 -5.35
CA ALA A 334 -5.94 25.75 -4.53
C ALA A 334 -6.33 27.12 -5.10
N ASP A 335 -6.53 27.22 -6.44
CA ASP A 335 -6.96 28.47 -7.09
C ASP A 335 -8.35 28.93 -6.66
N ASP A 336 -9.19 28.04 -6.13
CA ASP A 336 -10.50 28.40 -5.55
C ASP A 336 -10.38 29.31 -4.31
N TYR A 337 -9.19 29.35 -3.71
CA TYR A 337 -8.92 30.06 -2.47
C TYR A 337 -7.86 31.16 -2.64
N ILE A 338 -6.80 30.88 -3.40
CA ILE A 338 -5.68 31.80 -3.64
C ILE A 338 -5.46 32.00 -5.16
N PRO A 339 -6.45 32.56 -5.87
CA PRO A 339 -6.39 32.69 -7.33
C PRO A 339 -5.20 33.52 -7.79
N GLY A 340 -4.45 32.98 -8.76
CA GLY A 340 -3.28 33.67 -9.33
C GLY A 340 -2.03 33.67 -8.43
N HIS A 341 -2.04 32.98 -7.30
CA HIS A 341 -0.85 32.84 -6.47
C HIS A 341 0.22 31.96 -7.20
N PRO A 342 1.49 32.43 -7.28
CA PRO A 342 2.53 31.73 -8.07
C PRO A 342 2.76 30.26 -7.68
N GLN A 343 2.52 29.93 -6.42
CA GLN A 343 2.73 28.58 -5.89
C GLN A 343 1.43 27.76 -5.78
N ALA A 344 0.26 28.30 -6.17
CA ALA A 344 -1.01 27.57 -6.12
C ALA A 344 -0.94 26.22 -6.89
N GLN A 345 -0.20 26.18 -7.99
CA GLN A 345 0.00 24.97 -8.78
C GLN A 345 0.66 23.79 -8.02
N TYR A 346 1.33 24.07 -6.92
CA TYR A 346 1.97 23.06 -6.04
C TYR A 346 1.16 22.72 -4.81
N LEU A 347 -0.01 23.35 -4.65
CA LEU A 347 -0.87 23.19 -3.49
C LEU A 347 -2.21 22.58 -3.90
N TYR A 348 -2.93 22.11 -2.90
CA TYR A 348 -4.31 21.66 -3.08
C TYR A 348 -5.17 22.06 -1.87
N ALA A 349 -6.46 22.21 -2.12
CA ALA A 349 -7.50 22.25 -1.12
C ALA A 349 -8.71 21.48 -1.65
N TRP A 350 -9.12 20.41 -0.98
CA TRP A 350 -10.17 19.54 -1.46
C TRP A 350 -11.23 19.34 -0.39
N LYS A 351 -12.48 19.60 -0.76
CA LYS A 351 -13.63 19.42 0.12
C LYS A 351 -14.03 17.94 0.16
N ILE A 352 -14.46 17.46 1.32
CA ILE A 352 -15.02 16.13 1.53
C ILE A 352 -16.38 16.35 2.21
N ALA A 353 -17.45 15.93 1.56
CA ALA A 353 -18.82 16.17 2.01
C ALA A 353 -19.74 15.00 1.64
N ARG A 354 -20.98 15.01 2.13
CA ARG A 354 -22.00 14.05 1.71
C ARG A 354 -22.53 14.36 0.31
N GLU A 355 -22.65 15.64 -0.01
CA GLU A 355 -23.09 16.15 -1.30
C GLU A 355 -22.11 17.20 -1.81
N ASN A 356 -21.82 17.21 -3.10
CA ASN A 356 -20.89 18.17 -3.68
C ASN A 356 -21.50 19.56 -3.90
N ASN A 357 -22.82 19.65 -3.96
CA ASN A 357 -23.56 20.92 -4.13
C ASN A 357 -23.08 21.80 -5.31
N GLY A 358 -22.47 21.15 -6.33
CA GLY A 358 -21.89 21.82 -7.49
C GLY A 358 -20.45 22.31 -7.31
N ASP A 359 -19.80 22.03 -6.18
CA ASP A 359 -18.37 22.27 -5.97
C ASP A 359 -17.55 21.33 -6.86
N LEU A 360 -16.66 21.89 -7.68
CA LEU A 360 -15.82 21.11 -8.60
C LEU A 360 -14.77 20.28 -7.86
N HIS A 361 -14.23 20.81 -6.75
CA HIS A 361 -13.18 20.18 -5.95
C HIS A 361 -13.77 19.60 -4.65
N CYS A 362 -14.73 18.69 -4.80
CA CYS A 362 -15.40 18.03 -3.70
C CYS A 362 -15.43 16.50 -3.91
N LEU A 363 -14.99 15.76 -2.90
CA LEU A 363 -15.13 14.32 -2.81
C LEU A 363 -16.43 13.99 -2.10
N GLU A 364 -17.34 13.38 -2.80
CA GLU A 364 -18.61 12.93 -2.26
C GLU A 364 -18.46 11.61 -1.52
N VAL A 365 -18.92 11.56 -0.27
CA VAL A 365 -18.88 10.36 0.57
C VAL A 365 -20.27 9.74 0.60
N PRO A 366 -20.50 8.61 -0.09
CA PRO A 366 -21.82 8.00 -0.15
C PRO A 366 -22.30 7.57 1.24
N ALA A 367 -23.57 7.88 1.54
CA ALA A 367 -24.25 7.45 2.74
C ALA A 367 -24.85 6.04 2.58
N GLY A 368 -24.90 5.30 3.68
CA GLY A 368 -25.69 4.08 3.80
C GLY A 368 -24.89 2.82 4.06
N PRO A 369 -25.54 1.85 4.75
CA PRO A 369 -24.92 0.57 5.13
C PRO A 369 -24.79 -0.40 3.97
N GLN A 370 -25.42 -0.11 2.84
CA GLN A 370 -25.45 -1.01 1.70
C GLN A 370 -24.35 -0.67 0.73
N ARG A 371 -23.38 -1.54 0.65
CA ARG A 371 -22.25 -1.50 -0.26
C ARG A 371 -21.30 -0.35 0.05
N TYR A 372 -20.39 0.05 -0.29
CA TYR A 372 -19.35 1.08 -0.31
C TYR A 372 -19.73 2.46 0.25
N GLY A 373 -20.72 2.53 1.12
CA GLY A 373 -21.09 3.77 1.81
C GLY A 373 -20.73 3.72 3.31
N ILE A 374 -20.70 4.89 3.94
CA ILE A 374 -20.51 5.06 5.38
C ILE A 374 -21.78 5.68 5.95
N SER A 375 -22.38 5.03 6.96
CA SER A 375 -23.53 5.61 7.65
C SER A 375 -23.22 7.01 8.18
N PRO A 376 -24.18 7.96 8.18
CA PRO A 376 -24.00 9.28 8.79
C PRO A 376 -23.62 9.23 10.28
N ASP A 377 -23.98 8.15 10.97
CA ASP A 377 -23.66 7.95 12.40
C ASP A 377 -22.33 7.23 12.62
N ASP A 378 -21.70 6.73 11.55
CA ASP A 378 -20.42 6.02 11.66
C ASP A 378 -19.26 7.01 11.58
N LYS A 379 -18.20 6.67 12.29
CA LYS A 379 -16.97 7.45 12.30
C LYS A 379 -16.15 7.18 11.03
N ILE A 380 -15.52 8.23 10.53
CA ILE A 380 -14.61 8.16 9.38
C ILE A 380 -13.18 8.50 9.81
N ILE A 381 -12.25 7.96 9.06
CA ILE A 381 -10.84 8.33 9.09
C ILE A 381 -10.39 8.65 7.68
N LEU A 382 -9.46 9.58 7.58
CA LEU A 382 -8.76 9.94 6.36
C LEU A 382 -7.35 9.33 6.40
N LEU A 383 -6.94 8.74 5.30
CA LEU A 383 -5.62 8.15 5.16
C LEU A 383 -5.03 8.46 3.78
#